data_4fb3a66154ba56b4de9ccceae6c29915
#
_entry.id   4fb3a66154ba56b4de9ccceae6c29915
#
_cell.length_a   1.000
_cell.length_b   1.000
_cell.length_c   1.000
_cell.angle_alpha   90.00
_cell.angle_beta   90.00
_cell.angle_gamma   90.00
#
_symmetry.space_group_name_H-M   'P 1'
#
loop_
_entity.id
_entity.type
_entity.pdbx_description
1 polymer ?
#
loop_
_entity_poly.entity_id
_entity_poly.type
_entity_poly.pdbx_seq_one_letter_code
_entity_poly.pdbx_strand_id
1 'polypeptide(L)'
;MQSKEAFRKVVNALKEATHAPNVAAPEARAFLFTAPLLSEEGIVENIIPMRKSGKLPFNDGDLIEVCIEKEYGFDKLYYRLSDIAAGVPEGDTFYITILDDVLATGGTALGIAESLEKLTIHRDGKPYNVKVKEFVFLVEIEEINGKARLEKIAPTKSLMKI
;
A
#
# COMPACT_ATOMS: atom_id res chain seq x y z
N MET A 1 12.91 16.16 2.84
CA MET A 1 11.97 16.65 3.84
C MET A 1 12.64 16.67 5.20
N GLN A 2 13.03 17.83 5.64
CA GLN A 2 13.91 17.97 6.80
C GLN A 2 13.29 18.79 7.94
N SER A 3 12.14 19.43 7.74
CA SER A 3 11.52 20.20 8.79
C SER A 3 10.30 19.51 9.35
N LYS A 4 10.06 19.70 10.64
CA LYS A 4 8.89 19.20 11.35
C LYS A 4 7.59 19.73 10.73
N GLU A 5 7.58 20.98 10.32
CA GLU A 5 6.41 21.60 9.70
C GLU A 5 6.11 21.01 8.33
N ALA A 6 7.11 20.84 7.47
CA ALA A 6 6.95 20.24 6.15
C ALA A 6 6.47 18.80 6.26
N PHE A 7 7.04 18.02 7.18
CA PHE A 7 6.61 16.66 7.44
C PHE A 7 5.15 16.58 7.88
N ARG A 8 4.75 17.45 8.79
CA ARG A 8 3.37 17.51 9.28
C ARG A 8 2.37 17.84 8.17
N LYS A 9 2.72 18.77 7.27
CA LYS A 9 1.89 19.11 6.12
C LYS A 9 1.68 17.91 5.20
N VAL A 10 2.74 17.15 4.94
CA VAL A 10 2.66 15.95 4.12
C VAL A 10 1.78 14.89 4.78
N VAL A 11 1.98 14.61 6.06
CA VAL A 11 1.16 13.65 6.78
C VAL A 11 -0.32 14.03 6.76
N ASN A 12 -0.63 15.31 6.96
CA ASN A 12 -2.02 15.79 6.89
C ASN A 12 -2.61 15.61 5.49
N ALA A 13 -1.84 15.90 4.45
CA ALA A 13 -2.29 15.70 3.07
C ALA A 13 -2.52 14.21 2.75
N LEU A 14 -1.68 13.32 3.27
CA LEU A 14 -1.86 11.88 3.13
C LEU A 14 -3.11 11.39 3.85
N LYS A 15 -3.40 11.93 5.04
CA LYS A 15 -4.62 11.61 5.77
C LYS A 15 -5.86 11.96 4.95
N GLU A 16 -5.89 13.13 4.33
CA GLU A 16 -6.99 13.55 3.48
C GLU A 16 -7.13 12.70 2.21
N ALA A 17 -6.01 12.23 1.68
CA ALA A 17 -5.99 11.43 0.45
C ALA A 17 -6.33 9.95 0.68
N THR A 18 -6.27 9.46 1.91
CA THR A 18 -6.43 8.04 2.24
C THR A 18 -7.83 7.77 2.77
N HIS A 19 -8.55 6.88 2.08
CA HIS A 19 -9.97 6.60 2.35
C HIS A 19 -10.23 5.15 2.79
N ALA A 20 -9.20 4.33 2.93
CA ALA A 20 -9.32 2.98 3.45
C ALA A 20 -8.67 2.86 4.82
N PRO A 21 -9.21 2.02 5.72
CA PRO A 21 -8.63 1.85 7.06
C PRO A 21 -7.34 1.02 7.05
N ASN A 22 -7.09 0.28 5.97
CA ASN A 22 -5.92 -0.57 5.83
C ASN A 22 -5.00 0.00 4.75
N VAL A 23 -3.73 0.15 5.06
CA VAL A 23 -2.74 0.72 4.14
C VAL A 23 -1.61 -0.27 3.90
N ALA A 24 -1.39 -0.61 2.64
CA ALA A 24 -0.24 -1.41 2.22
C ALA A 24 0.90 -0.47 1.80
N ALA A 25 2.08 -0.69 2.34
CA ALA A 25 3.23 0.16 2.08
C ALA A 25 4.48 -0.67 1.80
N PRO A 26 5.12 -0.51 0.62
CA PRO A 26 6.40 -1.16 0.35
C PRO A 26 7.56 -0.43 1.02
N GLU A 27 8.57 -1.22 1.48
CA GLU A 27 9.77 -0.61 2.05
C GLU A 27 10.51 0.27 1.04
N ALA A 28 11.27 1.30 1.43
CA ALA A 28 11.51 1.63 2.82
C ALA A 28 10.99 3.03 3.17
N ARG A 29 11.07 3.99 2.25
CA ARG A 29 10.71 5.39 2.52
C ARG A 29 9.22 5.57 2.81
N ALA A 30 8.36 4.74 2.20
CA ALA A 30 6.93 4.79 2.46
C ALA A 30 6.61 4.60 3.95
N PHE A 31 7.40 3.81 4.67
CA PHE A 31 7.17 3.58 6.11
C PHE A 31 7.26 4.86 6.94
N LEU A 32 8.10 5.81 6.54
CA LEU A 32 8.23 7.09 7.25
C LEU A 32 6.94 7.90 7.22
N PHE A 33 6.13 7.71 6.19
CA PHE A 33 4.90 8.46 5.96
C PHE A 33 3.64 7.69 6.36
N THR A 34 3.70 6.36 6.39
CA THR A 34 2.55 5.55 6.78
C THR A 34 2.44 5.40 8.29
N ALA A 35 3.55 5.22 8.99
CA ALA A 35 3.55 5.07 10.44
C ALA A 35 2.84 6.23 11.18
N PRO A 36 3.07 7.49 10.83
CA PRO A 36 2.35 8.60 11.46
C PRO A 36 0.84 8.58 11.27
N LEU A 37 0.34 7.93 10.22
CA LEU A 37 -1.11 7.83 10.00
C LEU A 37 -1.80 7.01 11.09
N LEU A 38 -1.10 6.07 11.72
CA LEU A 38 -1.63 5.29 12.84
C LEU A 38 -1.72 6.09 14.15
N SER A 39 -0.85 7.06 14.34
CA SER A 39 -0.77 7.85 15.57
C SER A 39 -1.69 9.07 15.57
N GLU A 40 -2.32 9.36 14.43
CA GLU A 40 -3.16 10.53 14.24
C GLU A 40 -4.64 10.15 14.26
N GLU A 41 -5.50 11.10 14.59
CA GLU A 41 -6.94 10.93 14.39
C GLU A 41 -7.23 10.83 12.89
N GLY A 42 -7.89 9.76 12.49
CA GLY A 42 -8.20 9.50 11.09
C GLY A 42 -8.73 8.10 10.90
N ILE A 43 -8.82 7.69 9.64
CA ILE A 43 -9.42 6.40 9.29
C ILE A 43 -8.44 5.24 9.26
N VAL A 44 -7.13 5.51 9.16
CA VAL A 44 -6.12 4.45 9.06
C VAL A 44 -5.95 3.76 10.42
N GLU A 45 -6.22 2.47 10.45
CA GLU A 45 -6.13 1.66 11.65
C GLU A 45 -5.16 0.49 11.52
N ASN A 46 -4.69 0.21 10.32
CA ASN A 46 -3.84 -0.95 10.07
C ASN A 46 -2.86 -0.69 8.94
N ILE A 47 -1.61 -1.09 9.12
CA ILE A 47 -0.59 -1.04 8.08
C ILE A 47 -0.12 -2.45 7.77
N ILE A 48 -0.04 -2.75 6.48
CA ILE A 48 0.46 -4.01 5.94
C ILE A 48 1.84 -3.70 5.34
N PRO A 49 2.93 -3.97 6.09
CA PRO A 49 4.26 -3.69 5.56
C PRO A 49 4.63 -4.72 4.51
N MET A 50 5.20 -4.26 3.40
CA MET A 50 5.71 -5.11 2.34
C MET A 50 7.21 -4.97 2.27
N ARG A 51 7.91 -6.10 2.40
CA ARG A 51 9.34 -6.09 2.61
C ARG A 51 10.07 -7.03 1.66
N LYS A 52 11.34 -6.76 1.46
CA LYS A 52 12.24 -7.63 0.70
C LYS A 52 12.48 -8.93 1.46
N SER A 53 12.99 -9.95 0.75
CA SER A 53 13.20 -11.29 1.28
C SER A 53 13.95 -11.31 2.62
N GLY A 54 13.49 -12.16 3.53
CA GLY A 54 14.14 -12.40 4.82
C GLY A 54 13.93 -11.34 5.89
N LYS A 55 13.08 -10.34 5.64
CA LYS A 55 12.89 -9.21 6.56
C LYS A 55 11.58 -9.23 7.35
N LEU A 56 10.69 -10.17 7.06
CA LEU A 56 9.45 -10.36 7.81
C LEU A 56 9.49 -11.69 8.53
N PRO A 57 9.25 -11.74 9.85
CA PRO A 57 8.96 -12.99 10.53
C PRO A 57 7.60 -13.50 10.05
N PHE A 58 7.49 -14.83 9.87
CA PHE A 58 6.24 -15.41 9.37
C PHE A 58 6.05 -16.83 9.91
N ASN A 59 4.78 -17.24 9.96
CA ASN A 59 4.38 -18.62 10.22
C ASN A 59 4.11 -19.33 8.88
N ASP A 60 4.12 -20.66 8.88
CA ASP A 60 3.84 -21.43 7.67
C ASP A 60 2.50 -21.05 7.06
N GLY A 61 2.50 -20.80 5.76
CA GLY A 61 1.29 -20.42 5.01
C GLY A 61 0.86 -18.96 5.12
N ASP A 62 1.58 -18.14 5.90
CA ASP A 62 1.23 -16.74 6.14
C ASP A 62 1.92 -15.77 5.19
N LEU A 63 3.04 -16.17 4.59
CA LEU A 63 3.84 -15.30 3.74
C LEU A 63 3.42 -15.36 2.28
N ILE A 64 3.18 -14.20 1.68
CA ILE A 64 2.86 -14.06 0.26
C ILE A 64 4.00 -13.37 -0.46
N GLU A 65 4.43 -13.94 -1.57
CA GLU A 65 5.44 -13.37 -2.46
C GLU A 65 4.77 -12.59 -3.58
N VAL A 66 5.23 -11.36 -3.81
CA VAL A 66 4.83 -10.53 -4.94
C VAL A 66 6.02 -10.40 -5.88
N CYS A 67 5.88 -10.86 -7.11
CA CYS A 67 6.85 -10.61 -8.17
C CYS A 67 6.52 -9.29 -8.88
N ILE A 68 7.50 -8.40 -8.92
CA ILE A 68 7.37 -7.11 -9.57
C ILE A 68 8.26 -7.10 -10.80
N GLU A 69 7.63 -6.98 -11.96
CA GLU A 69 8.35 -6.90 -13.22
C GLU A 69 9.07 -5.57 -13.35
N LYS A 70 10.35 -5.64 -13.69
CA LYS A 70 11.20 -4.48 -13.95
C LYS A 70 11.83 -4.59 -15.34
N GLU A 71 12.44 -3.51 -15.78
CA GLU A 71 13.13 -3.42 -17.06
C GLU A 71 14.20 -4.50 -17.23
N TYR A 72 14.90 -4.86 -16.15
CA TYR A 72 15.98 -5.84 -16.13
C TYR A 72 15.72 -6.94 -15.09
N GLY A 73 14.64 -7.71 -15.28
CA GLY A 73 14.32 -8.83 -14.39
C GLY A 73 13.16 -8.53 -13.45
N PHE A 74 13.22 -9.15 -12.27
CA PHE A 74 12.13 -9.06 -11.28
C PHE A 74 12.67 -8.65 -9.93
N ASP A 75 11.89 -7.85 -9.22
CA ASP A 75 12.02 -7.65 -7.78
C ASP A 75 10.96 -8.48 -7.08
N LYS A 76 11.20 -8.78 -5.80
CA LYS A 76 10.26 -9.50 -4.96
C LYS A 76 9.99 -8.74 -3.70
N LEU A 77 8.71 -8.66 -3.34
CA LEU A 77 8.25 -8.16 -2.05
C LEU A 77 7.45 -9.25 -1.37
N TYR A 78 7.39 -9.18 -0.06
CA TYR A 78 6.68 -10.15 0.77
C TYR A 78 5.79 -9.43 1.76
N TYR A 79 4.61 -9.99 2.00
CA TYR A 79 3.70 -9.52 3.04
C TYR A 79 3.00 -10.71 3.68
N ARG A 80 2.33 -10.46 4.80
CA ARG A 80 1.68 -11.52 5.56
C ARG A 80 0.17 -11.41 5.48
N LEU A 81 -0.50 -12.56 5.31
CA LEU A 81 -1.97 -12.61 5.35
C LEU A 81 -2.51 -12.14 6.71
N SER A 82 -1.80 -12.48 7.79
CA SER A 82 -2.16 -12.07 9.16
C SER A 82 -2.18 -10.55 9.34
N ASP A 83 -1.36 -9.81 8.61
CA ASP A 83 -1.36 -8.35 8.66
C ASP A 83 -2.63 -7.77 8.02
N ILE A 84 -3.21 -8.43 7.03
CA ILE A 84 -4.50 -8.03 6.47
C ILE A 84 -5.63 -8.44 7.42
N ALA A 85 -5.59 -9.66 7.93
CA ALA A 85 -6.60 -10.20 8.83
C ALA A 85 -6.71 -9.41 10.14
N ALA A 86 -5.62 -8.80 10.59
CA ALA A 86 -5.60 -7.94 11.77
C ALA A 86 -6.28 -6.57 11.54
N GLY A 87 -6.59 -6.24 10.29
CA GLY A 87 -7.17 -4.97 9.91
C GLY A 87 -8.67 -4.89 10.10
N VAL A 88 -9.25 -3.87 9.48
CA VAL A 88 -10.68 -3.54 9.61
C VAL A 88 -11.37 -3.78 8.27
N PRO A 89 -12.31 -4.75 8.19
CA PRO A 89 -13.12 -4.94 7.01
C PRO A 89 -14.33 -4.02 7.01
N GLU A 90 -14.89 -3.79 5.84
CA GLU A 90 -16.19 -3.19 5.65
C GLU A 90 -17.08 -4.25 5.00
N GLY A 91 -18.10 -4.73 5.73
CA GLY A 91 -18.88 -5.88 5.27
C GLY A 91 -18.00 -7.12 5.15
N ASP A 92 -17.93 -7.69 3.94
CA ASP A 92 -17.15 -8.89 3.62
C ASP A 92 -15.81 -8.58 2.92
N THR A 93 -15.38 -7.32 2.93
CA THR A 93 -14.22 -6.87 2.15
C THR A 93 -13.24 -6.06 2.99
N PHE A 94 -11.96 -6.40 2.87
CA PHE A 94 -10.87 -5.54 3.34
C PHE A 94 -10.49 -4.59 2.21
N TYR A 95 -10.82 -3.31 2.37
CA TYR A 95 -10.39 -2.28 1.45
C TYR A 95 -9.01 -1.78 1.85
N ILE A 96 -8.13 -1.67 0.88
CA ILE A 96 -6.72 -1.34 1.10
C ILE A 96 -6.33 -0.15 0.22
N THR A 97 -5.69 0.85 0.82
CA THR A 97 -4.97 1.89 0.09
C THR A 97 -3.52 1.42 -0.09
N ILE A 98 -3.01 1.46 -1.30
CA ILE A 98 -1.59 1.25 -1.56
C ILE A 98 -0.92 2.62 -1.55
N LEU A 99 0.04 2.81 -0.64
CA LEU A 99 0.73 4.08 -0.45
C LEU A 99 2.24 3.88 -0.63
N ASP A 100 2.84 4.64 -1.56
CA ASP A 100 4.27 4.64 -1.78
C ASP A 100 4.78 6.08 -1.95
N ASP A 101 6.08 6.25 -1.92
CA ASP A 101 6.68 7.59 -2.01
C ASP A 101 6.68 8.13 -3.46
N VAL A 102 7.10 7.34 -4.43
CA VAL A 102 7.24 7.79 -5.83
C VAL A 102 6.46 6.92 -6.79
N LEU A 103 5.67 7.56 -7.65
CA LEU A 103 5.06 6.93 -8.80
C LEU A 103 5.89 7.24 -10.05
N ALA A 104 6.54 6.23 -10.58
CA ALA A 104 7.23 6.28 -11.87
C ALA A 104 6.45 5.46 -12.91
N THR A 105 6.84 4.22 -13.15
CA THR A 105 6.13 3.33 -14.09
C THR A 105 4.84 2.75 -13.52
N GLY A 106 4.70 2.71 -12.21
CA GLY A 106 3.58 2.07 -11.52
C GLY A 106 3.72 0.57 -11.36
N GLY A 107 4.86 -0.02 -11.78
CA GLY A 107 5.05 -1.47 -11.75
C GLY A 107 4.96 -2.09 -10.36
N THR A 108 5.56 -1.44 -9.36
CA THR A 108 5.50 -1.92 -7.97
C THR A 108 4.06 -1.93 -7.44
N ALA A 109 3.38 -0.80 -7.55
CA ALA A 109 2.00 -0.69 -7.08
C ALA A 109 1.04 -1.61 -7.84
N LEU A 110 1.23 -1.77 -9.15
CA LEU A 110 0.43 -2.67 -9.97
C LEU A 110 0.60 -4.13 -9.51
N GLY A 111 1.85 -4.58 -9.33
CA GLY A 111 2.12 -5.93 -8.85
C GLY A 111 1.51 -6.21 -7.48
N ILE A 112 1.60 -5.25 -6.56
CA ILE A 112 0.98 -5.33 -5.24
C ILE A 112 -0.55 -5.46 -5.37
N ALA A 113 -1.17 -4.60 -6.16
CA ALA A 113 -2.61 -4.60 -6.35
C ALA A 113 -3.12 -5.92 -6.93
N GLU A 114 -2.47 -6.42 -7.96
CA GLU A 114 -2.82 -7.70 -8.58
C GLU A 114 -2.70 -8.87 -7.60
N SER A 115 -1.68 -8.86 -6.74
CA SER A 115 -1.51 -9.87 -5.70
C SER A 115 -2.63 -9.80 -4.66
N LEU A 116 -2.92 -8.61 -4.14
CA LEU A 116 -3.92 -8.41 -3.10
C LEU A 116 -5.33 -8.80 -3.58
N GLU A 117 -5.71 -8.42 -4.78
CA GLU A 117 -7.07 -8.66 -5.27
C GLU A 117 -7.37 -10.12 -5.62
N LYS A 118 -6.38 -10.99 -5.59
CA LYS A 118 -6.55 -12.44 -5.75
C LYS A 118 -6.83 -13.16 -4.44
N LEU A 119 -6.70 -12.49 -3.30
CA LEU A 119 -6.76 -13.13 -1.99
C LEU A 119 -8.19 -13.34 -1.51
N THR A 120 -8.36 -14.42 -0.75
CA THR A 120 -9.46 -14.58 0.18
C THR A 120 -8.85 -14.70 1.57
N ILE A 121 -9.26 -13.81 2.48
CA ILE A 121 -8.78 -13.81 3.86
C ILE A 121 -9.79 -14.54 4.73
N HIS A 122 -9.32 -15.50 5.50
CA HIS A 122 -10.18 -16.20 6.47
C HIS A 122 -9.92 -15.64 7.86
N ARG A 123 -10.97 -15.17 8.51
CA ARG A 123 -10.91 -14.69 9.89
C ARG A 123 -12.14 -15.21 10.63
N ASP A 124 -11.89 -15.92 11.76
CA ASP A 124 -12.94 -16.53 12.58
C ASP A 124 -13.88 -17.43 11.77
N GLY A 125 -13.31 -18.20 10.83
CA GLY A 125 -14.04 -19.10 9.98
C GLY A 125 -14.84 -18.45 8.85
N LYS A 126 -14.77 -17.13 8.70
CA LYS A 126 -15.48 -16.38 7.67
C LYS A 126 -14.52 -15.93 6.56
N PRO A 127 -14.90 -16.09 5.27
CA PRO A 127 -14.10 -15.60 4.16
C PRO A 127 -14.36 -14.11 3.91
N TYR A 128 -13.30 -13.38 3.56
CA TYR A 128 -13.36 -11.96 3.19
C TYR A 128 -12.65 -11.75 1.87
N ASN A 129 -13.17 -10.86 1.06
CA ASN A 129 -12.51 -10.39 -0.15
C ASN A 129 -11.49 -9.31 0.22
N VAL A 130 -10.53 -9.09 -0.68
CA VAL A 130 -9.57 -7.99 -0.59
C VAL A 130 -9.71 -7.13 -1.83
N LYS A 131 -9.82 -5.83 -1.66
CA LYS A 131 -9.95 -4.90 -2.76
C LYS A 131 -9.10 -3.65 -2.56
N VAL A 132 -8.42 -3.23 -3.61
CA VAL A 132 -7.67 -1.98 -3.62
C VAL A 132 -8.65 -0.83 -3.81
N LYS A 133 -8.69 0.06 -2.81
CA LYS A 133 -9.55 1.24 -2.80
C LYS A 133 -8.98 2.35 -3.67
N GLU A 134 -7.68 2.55 -3.57
CA GLU A 134 -6.97 3.65 -4.22
C GLU A 134 -5.47 3.46 -4.13
N PHE A 135 -4.75 4.23 -4.95
CA PHE A 135 -3.30 4.40 -4.87
C PHE A 135 -2.99 5.82 -4.45
N VAL A 136 -2.07 5.99 -3.51
CA VAL A 136 -1.63 7.30 -3.03
C VAL A 136 -0.11 7.38 -3.08
N PHE A 137 0.41 8.45 -3.66
CA PHE A 137 1.84 8.70 -3.78
C PHE A 137 2.19 10.10 -3.30
N LEU A 138 3.41 10.27 -2.80
CA LEU A 138 3.91 11.61 -2.48
C LEU A 138 4.22 12.38 -3.76
N VAL A 139 4.96 11.75 -4.67
CA VAL A 139 5.45 12.37 -5.89
C VAL A 139 5.15 11.49 -7.09
N GLU A 140 4.71 12.11 -8.15
CA GLU A 140 4.50 11.46 -9.45
C GLU A 140 5.45 12.07 -10.49
N ILE A 141 6.12 11.20 -11.26
CA ILE A 141 6.90 11.61 -12.43
C ILE A 141 5.95 11.54 -13.63
N GLU A 142 5.37 12.68 -13.98
CA GLU A 142 4.28 12.75 -14.98
C GLU A 142 4.70 12.23 -16.36
N GLU A 143 5.92 12.54 -16.76
CA GLU A 143 6.45 12.15 -18.06
C GLU A 143 6.40 10.65 -18.32
N ILE A 144 6.53 9.83 -17.27
CA ILE A 144 6.50 8.37 -17.37
C ILE A 144 5.06 7.84 -17.49
N ASN A 145 4.08 8.60 -17.00
CA ASN A 145 2.65 8.26 -17.07
C ASN A 145 2.26 6.91 -16.45
N GLY A 146 2.85 6.57 -15.31
CA GLY A 146 2.49 5.34 -14.58
C GLY A 146 1.06 5.36 -14.05
N LYS A 147 0.49 6.53 -13.82
CA LYS A 147 -0.88 6.70 -13.34
C LYS A 147 -1.91 6.01 -14.23
N ALA A 148 -1.75 6.08 -15.55
CA ALA A 148 -2.68 5.48 -16.50
C ALA A 148 -2.84 3.96 -16.30
N ARG A 149 -1.75 3.27 -15.92
CA ARG A 149 -1.79 1.83 -15.63
C ARG A 149 -2.61 1.54 -14.37
N LEU A 150 -2.42 2.34 -13.34
CA LEU A 150 -3.03 2.12 -12.04
C LEU A 150 -4.52 2.46 -12.03
N GLU A 151 -4.92 3.48 -12.77
CA GLU A 151 -6.33 3.90 -12.83
C GLU A 151 -7.26 2.89 -13.49
N LYS A 152 -6.71 1.90 -14.16
CA LYS A 152 -7.49 0.74 -14.63
C LYS A 152 -7.99 -0.14 -13.47
N ILE A 153 -7.36 -0.05 -12.30
CA ILE A 153 -7.72 -0.81 -11.11
C ILE A 153 -8.48 0.06 -10.12
N ALA A 154 -7.94 1.25 -9.79
CA ALA A 154 -8.50 2.13 -8.78
C ALA A 154 -8.02 3.57 -8.97
N PRO A 155 -8.73 4.56 -8.39
CA PRO A 155 -8.28 5.95 -8.43
C PRO A 155 -6.86 6.10 -7.89
N THR A 156 -6.10 6.97 -8.53
CA THR A 156 -4.70 7.21 -8.20
C THR A 156 -4.48 8.70 -7.96
N LYS A 157 -3.92 9.03 -6.80
CA LYS A 157 -3.64 10.41 -6.39
C LYS A 157 -2.18 10.57 -6.00
N SER A 158 -1.58 11.63 -6.47
CA SER A 158 -0.24 12.07 -6.08
C SER A 158 -0.32 13.46 -5.46
N LEU A 159 0.42 13.70 -4.38
CA LEU A 159 0.41 14.98 -3.71
C LEU A 159 1.19 16.04 -4.50
N MET A 160 2.21 15.60 -5.22
CA MET A 160 3.10 16.47 -5.98
C MET A 160 3.43 15.82 -7.32
N LYS A 161 3.61 16.64 -8.35
CA LYS A 161 3.99 16.18 -9.69
C LYS A 161 5.28 16.87 -10.13
N ILE A 162 6.13 16.13 -10.77
CA ILE A 162 7.35 16.64 -11.37
C ILE A 162 7.53 16.19 -12.81
#